data_afff18236a2874091485cba5923fcc5d
#
_entry.id   afff18236a2874091485cba5923fcc5d
#
_cell.length_a   1.000
_cell.length_b   1.000
_cell.length_c   1.000
_cell.angle_alpha   90.00
_cell.angle_beta   90.00
_cell.angle_gamma   90.00
#
_symmetry.space_group_name_H-M   'P 1'
#
loop_
_entity.id
_entity.type
_entity.pdbx_description
1 polymer ?
#
loop_
_entity_poly.entity_id
_entity_poly.type
_entity_poly.pdbx_seq_one_letter_code
_entity_poly.pdbx_strand_id
1 'polypeptide(L)'
;VVDRWYNIAADLPSVLAPPRDPDEGESRIGLLSKILPSALIDQEFTAERWVSIPEEVREAYRRVGRPTPLFRAEGLEKALGTGVRIYYKYEGVLPVGSHKLNTALAQAYYAKADGAVEVATETGAGQWGMAVSLAAALFGLRAVVFMTRSSYNSKRQRLTFMRAYGAVVYPSPSDVTEAGRRHYRPDHPGSLGIAISEAVEYVLSGERRKYLPGSVMEFVLLHQTVIGLEAVRQLPEEPDVAVACVGGGSNFAGFTYPMIGMKLRGEGFGRTRFVAVESEAAPKLTRGEYKYDFPDAVGVLPMLKMYTLGHDYVPPAIHAAGLRYHGAAPSLSLLRKLGIVEAVAYPQEEVMRAALLFARTEGIVPAPESAHAIKAAVDLAKKLPRGSVIAFNLSGHGLLDSDAYEKFLG
;
A
#
# COMPACT_ATOMS: atom_id res chain seq x y z
N VAL A 1 1.45 18.94 9.70
CA VAL A 1 0.71 18.09 8.74
C VAL A 1 0.46 18.93 7.50
N VAL A 2 0.65 18.33 6.31
CA VAL A 2 0.34 18.96 5.03
C VAL A 2 -1.18 19.19 4.89
N ASP A 3 -1.56 20.17 4.10
CA ASP A 3 -2.96 20.58 3.90
C ASP A 3 -3.58 20.09 2.59
N ARG A 4 -2.76 19.54 1.69
CA ARG A 4 -3.18 19.02 0.39
C ARG A 4 -2.41 17.75 0.05
N TRP A 5 -3.08 16.83 -0.65
CA TRP A 5 -2.44 15.71 -1.32
C TRP A 5 -1.98 16.11 -2.71
N TYR A 6 -0.94 15.46 -3.21
CA TYR A 6 -0.41 15.66 -4.55
C TYR A 6 -0.91 14.58 -5.50
N ASN A 7 -1.48 14.99 -6.63
CA ASN A 7 -1.94 14.11 -7.69
C ASN A 7 -0.97 14.11 -8.86
N ILE A 8 -0.28 12.99 -9.07
CA ILE A 8 0.70 12.82 -10.16
C ILE A 8 0.05 12.92 -11.54
N ALA A 9 -1.24 12.59 -11.67
CA ALA A 9 -1.94 12.61 -12.97
C ALA A 9 -1.88 13.98 -13.67
N ALA A 10 -1.79 15.07 -12.89
CA ALA A 10 -1.66 16.42 -13.42
C ALA A 10 -0.31 16.71 -14.10
N ASP A 11 0.72 15.94 -13.79
CA ASP A 11 2.09 16.18 -14.27
C ASP A 11 2.65 15.03 -15.13
N LEU A 12 1.87 13.95 -15.33
CA LEU A 12 2.30 12.84 -16.18
C LEU A 12 2.52 13.30 -17.63
N PRO A 13 3.56 12.80 -18.32
CA PRO A 13 3.84 13.14 -19.72
C PRO A 13 2.74 12.66 -20.70
N SER A 14 1.88 11.76 -20.27
CA SER A 14 0.73 11.26 -21.05
C SER A 14 -0.45 10.97 -20.14
N VAL A 15 -1.66 11.01 -20.70
CA VAL A 15 -2.89 10.79 -19.96
C VAL A 15 -2.97 9.32 -19.49
N LEU A 16 -3.42 9.12 -18.27
CA LEU A 16 -3.73 7.79 -17.76
C LEU A 16 -4.83 7.14 -18.60
N ALA A 17 -4.61 5.90 -18.97
CA ALA A 17 -5.63 5.12 -19.65
C ALA A 17 -6.81 4.88 -18.68
N PRO A 18 -8.05 5.17 -19.09
CA PRO A 18 -9.21 5.02 -18.22
C PRO A 18 -9.47 3.54 -17.90
N PRO A 19 -10.13 3.24 -16.77
CA PRO A 19 -10.65 1.91 -16.50
C PRO A 19 -11.57 1.43 -17.65
N ARG A 20 -11.67 0.13 -17.82
CA ARG A 20 -12.55 -0.51 -18.82
C ARG A 20 -13.44 -1.55 -18.16
N ASP A 21 -14.68 -1.59 -18.60
CA ASP A 21 -15.55 -2.74 -18.35
C ASP A 21 -15.10 -3.95 -19.18
N PRO A 22 -15.35 -5.18 -18.75
CA PRO A 22 -15.21 -6.35 -19.59
C PRO A 22 -16.18 -6.26 -20.78
N ASP A 23 -15.84 -6.93 -21.89
CA ASP A 23 -16.63 -6.91 -23.12
C ASP A 23 -18.04 -7.49 -22.92
N GLU A 24 -18.21 -8.36 -21.93
CA GLU A 24 -19.48 -8.99 -21.59
C GLU A 24 -19.80 -8.83 -20.09
N GLY A 25 -21.08 -8.77 -19.76
CA GLY A 25 -21.60 -8.69 -18.41
C GLY A 25 -22.04 -7.29 -17.96
N GLU A 26 -22.27 -7.14 -16.65
CA GLU A 26 -22.67 -5.85 -16.07
C GLU A 26 -21.50 -4.87 -15.97
N SER A 27 -21.81 -3.56 -16.04
CA SER A 27 -20.81 -2.50 -15.87
C SER A 27 -20.16 -2.56 -14.48
N ARG A 28 -18.85 -2.79 -14.45
CA ARG A 28 -18.04 -2.73 -13.24
C ARG A 28 -17.73 -1.28 -12.82
N ILE A 29 -17.63 -0.38 -13.79
CA ILE A 29 -17.47 1.06 -13.52
C ILE A 29 -18.72 1.59 -12.82
N GLY A 30 -19.92 1.19 -13.27
CA GLY A 30 -21.18 1.55 -12.61
C GLY A 30 -21.29 1.00 -11.18
N LEU A 31 -20.69 -0.16 -10.91
CA LEU A 31 -20.67 -0.74 -9.56
C LEU A 31 -19.89 0.13 -8.57
N LEU A 32 -18.77 0.73 -8.97
CA LEU A 32 -17.95 1.57 -8.09
C LEU A 32 -18.77 2.68 -7.44
N SER A 33 -19.66 3.32 -8.19
CA SER A 33 -20.52 4.40 -7.68
C SER A 33 -21.50 3.96 -6.58
N LYS A 34 -21.84 2.67 -6.55
CA LYS A 34 -22.75 2.11 -5.54
C LYS A 34 -22.01 1.75 -4.25
N ILE A 35 -20.76 1.32 -4.34
CA ILE A 35 -20.02 0.77 -3.21
C ILE A 35 -19.01 1.72 -2.58
N LEU A 36 -18.41 2.64 -3.37
CA LEU A 36 -17.41 3.59 -2.87
C LEU A 36 -18.06 4.88 -2.36
N PRO A 37 -17.42 5.58 -1.40
CA PRO A 37 -17.73 6.98 -1.13
C PRO A 37 -17.63 7.85 -2.38
N SER A 38 -18.58 8.77 -2.57
CA SER A 38 -18.67 9.61 -3.79
C SER A 38 -17.40 10.41 -4.07
N ALA A 39 -16.85 11.04 -3.02
CA ALA A 39 -15.63 11.83 -3.14
C ALA A 39 -14.41 10.99 -3.60
N LEU A 40 -14.37 9.69 -3.30
CA LEU A 40 -13.28 8.81 -3.75
C LEU A 40 -13.35 8.54 -5.26
N ILE A 41 -14.56 8.51 -5.81
CA ILE A 41 -14.74 8.39 -7.26
C ILE A 41 -14.27 9.67 -7.96
N ASP A 42 -14.63 10.83 -7.42
CA ASP A 42 -14.14 12.11 -7.94
C ASP A 42 -12.61 12.17 -7.90
N GLN A 43 -12.00 11.70 -6.80
CA GLN A 43 -10.55 11.66 -6.66
C GLN A 43 -9.87 10.64 -7.57
N GLU A 44 -10.53 9.53 -7.89
CA GLU A 44 -10.01 8.52 -8.83
C GLU A 44 -9.77 9.10 -10.23
N PHE A 45 -10.63 10.03 -10.64
CA PHE A 45 -10.63 10.57 -12.00
C PHE A 45 -10.21 12.04 -12.09
N THR A 46 -9.86 12.68 -10.96
CA THR A 46 -9.50 14.10 -10.98
C THR A 46 -8.19 14.37 -11.73
N ALA A 47 -8.16 15.47 -12.47
CA ALA A 47 -6.95 16.03 -13.08
C ALA A 47 -6.33 17.15 -12.24
N GLU A 48 -6.96 17.53 -11.12
CA GLU A 48 -6.45 18.56 -10.23
C GLU A 48 -5.13 18.11 -9.59
N ARG A 49 -4.10 18.95 -9.68
CA ARG A 49 -2.78 18.65 -9.09
C ARG A 49 -2.81 18.56 -7.58
N TRP A 50 -3.61 19.38 -6.94
CA TRP A 50 -3.68 19.47 -5.49
C TRP A 50 -5.10 19.21 -5.02
N VAL A 51 -5.27 18.21 -4.19
CA VAL A 51 -6.54 17.87 -3.56
C VAL A 51 -6.47 18.25 -2.08
N SER A 52 -7.37 19.10 -1.63
CA SER A 52 -7.39 19.55 -0.23
C SER A 52 -7.66 18.40 0.73
N ILE A 53 -6.93 18.35 1.82
CA ILE A 53 -7.16 17.41 2.91
C ILE A 53 -8.20 18.01 3.86
N PRO A 54 -9.36 17.37 4.05
CA PRO A 54 -10.35 17.85 5.02
C PRO A 54 -9.75 18.05 6.42
N GLU A 55 -10.21 19.05 7.15
CA GLU A 55 -9.63 19.35 8.47
C GLU A 55 -9.75 18.17 9.43
N GLU A 56 -10.86 17.45 9.39
CA GLU A 56 -11.08 16.25 10.22
C GLU A 56 -10.06 15.14 9.92
N VAL A 57 -9.67 14.99 8.66
CA VAL A 57 -8.59 14.05 8.27
C VAL A 57 -7.24 14.56 8.75
N ARG A 58 -6.98 15.87 8.67
CA ARG A 58 -5.75 16.49 9.19
C ARG A 58 -5.65 16.34 10.71
N GLU A 59 -6.75 16.49 11.43
CA GLU A 59 -6.81 16.25 12.87
C GLU A 59 -6.55 14.79 13.20
N ALA A 60 -7.15 13.86 12.44
CA ALA A 60 -6.89 12.43 12.58
C ALA A 60 -5.41 12.10 12.33
N TYR A 61 -4.79 12.71 11.31
CA TYR A 61 -3.35 12.57 11.06
C TYR A 61 -2.49 13.06 12.22
N ARG A 62 -2.80 14.21 12.82
CA ARG A 62 -2.10 14.72 14.02
C ARG A 62 -2.26 13.76 15.19
N ARG A 63 -3.48 13.27 15.41
CA ARG A 63 -3.82 12.34 16.50
C ARG A 63 -3.06 11.04 16.43
N VAL A 64 -2.79 10.52 15.24
CA VAL A 64 -2.02 9.28 15.04
C VAL A 64 -0.51 9.48 14.93
N GLY A 65 -0.02 10.72 15.10
CA GLY A 65 1.42 11.00 15.20
C GLY A 65 2.08 11.52 13.93
N ARG A 66 1.31 12.06 12.96
CA ARG A 66 1.91 12.73 11.80
C ARG A 66 2.32 14.19 12.12
N PRO A 67 3.40 14.72 11.53
CA PRO A 67 4.28 14.07 10.55
C PRO A 67 5.12 12.94 11.15
N THR A 68 5.28 11.85 10.41
CA THR A 68 6.17 10.75 10.82
C THR A 68 7.63 11.17 10.69
N PRO A 69 8.55 10.58 11.47
CA PRO A 69 9.95 11.00 11.45
C PRO A 69 10.68 10.56 10.18
N LEU A 70 11.71 11.33 9.85
CA LEU A 70 12.76 10.96 8.90
C LEU A 70 14.06 10.86 9.67
N PHE A 71 14.75 9.73 9.54
CA PHE A 71 16.01 9.47 10.23
C PHE A 71 17.15 9.24 9.26
N ARG A 72 18.37 9.49 9.70
CA ARG A 72 19.58 9.05 9.05
C ARG A 72 19.99 7.70 9.60
N ALA A 73 20.29 6.74 8.74
CA ALA A 73 20.67 5.39 9.10
C ALA A 73 22.18 5.29 9.38
N GLU A 74 22.68 6.01 10.38
CA GLU A 74 24.12 6.13 10.66
C GLU A 74 24.75 4.77 11.05
N GLY A 75 24.03 3.94 11.78
CA GLY A 75 24.49 2.59 12.13
C GLY A 75 24.66 1.70 10.90
N LEU A 76 23.69 1.76 9.98
CA LEU A 76 23.76 1.03 8.71
C LEU A 76 24.89 1.56 7.81
N GLU A 77 25.01 2.90 7.68
CA GLU A 77 26.10 3.54 6.93
C GLU A 77 27.47 3.06 7.43
N LYS A 78 27.66 3.06 8.75
CA LYS A 78 28.90 2.60 9.39
C LYS A 78 29.16 1.11 9.12
N ALA A 79 28.12 0.26 9.20
CA ALA A 79 28.25 -1.17 8.94
C ALA A 79 28.62 -1.46 7.48
N LEU A 80 28.10 -0.66 6.53
CA LEU A 80 28.40 -0.81 5.11
C LEU A 80 29.78 -0.23 4.73
N GLY A 81 30.24 0.84 5.38
CA GLY A 81 31.55 1.45 5.16
C GLY A 81 31.74 2.10 3.77
N THR A 82 30.69 2.35 3.03
CA THR A 82 30.75 2.86 1.65
C THR A 82 30.89 4.37 1.55
N GLY A 83 30.56 5.10 2.61
CA GLY A 83 30.51 6.57 2.62
C GLY A 83 29.29 7.16 1.90
N VAL A 84 28.28 6.33 1.60
CA VAL A 84 26.97 6.76 1.10
C VAL A 84 26.09 7.11 2.28
N ARG A 85 25.39 8.24 2.22
CA ARG A 85 24.41 8.65 3.24
C ARG A 85 23.06 8.02 2.96
N ILE A 86 22.40 7.50 4.01
CA ILE A 86 21.14 6.79 3.91
C ILE A 86 20.12 7.41 4.86
N TYR A 87 18.99 7.85 4.32
CA TYR A 87 17.85 8.37 5.09
C TYR A 87 16.65 7.44 4.93
N TYR A 88 15.83 7.35 5.97
CA TYR A 88 14.57 6.61 5.88
C TYR A 88 13.41 7.37 6.53
N LYS A 89 12.28 7.39 5.83
CA LYS A 89 11.00 7.89 6.32
C LYS A 89 10.30 6.76 7.05
N TYR A 90 9.98 6.94 8.33
CA TYR A 90 9.51 5.84 9.17
C TYR A 90 8.00 5.90 9.42
N GLU A 91 7.23 5.18 8.63
CA GLU A 91 5.77 5.03 8.77
C GLU A 91 5.35 3.99 9.82
N GLY A 92 6.27 3.15 10.28
CA GLY A 92 6.02 2.15 11.32
C GLY A 92 5.70 2.70 12.71
N VAL A 93 5.89 4.00 12.93
CA VAL A 93 5.50 4.68 14.18
C VAL A 93 3.98 4.87 14.32
N LEU A 94 3.24 4.74 13.23
CA LEU A 94 1.78 4.87 13.26
C LEU A 94 1.15 3.73 14.09
N PRO A 95 -0.02 3.95 14.73
CA PRO A 95 -0.60 2.99 15.68
C PRO A 95 -0.81 1.57 15.14
N VAL A 96 -1.05 1.43 13.83
CA VAL A 96 -1.17 0.11 13.19
C VAL A 96 0.16 -0.43 12.68
N GLY A 97 1.25 0.31 12.89
CA GLY A 97 2.60 -0.08 12.50
C GLY A 97 2.91 0.02 11.01
N SER A 98 2.11 0.72 10.22
CA SER A 98 2.36 0.89 8.79
C SER A 98 1.66 2.11 8.17
N HIS A 99 2.13 2.51 6.97
CA HIS A 99 1.58 3.57 6.13
C HIS A 99 0.10 3.39 5.73
N LYS A 100 -0.44 2.17 5.80
CA LYS A 100 -1.82 1.87 5.36
C LYS A 100 -2.87 2.72 6.06
N LEU A 101 -2.59 3.17 7.27
CA LEU A 101 -3.49 4.03 8.04
C LEU A 101 -3.79 5.37 7.34
N ASN A 102 -2.88 5.89 6.54
CA ASN A 102 -3.05 7.21 5.91
C ASN A 102 -4.29 7.26 5.01
N THR A 103 -4.42 6.30 4.11
CA THR A 103 -5.60 6.22 3.24
C THR A 103 -6.83 5.72 3.98
N ALA A 104 -6.67 4.82 4.96
CA ALA A 104 -7.80 4.32 5.74
C ALA A 104 -8.54 5.45 6.48
N LEU A 105 -7.81 6.40 7.06
CA LEU A 105 -8.38 7.58 7.71
C LEU A 105 -9.16 8.47 6.73
N ALA A 106 -8.57 8.74 5.55
CA ALA A 106 -9.25 9.52 4.52
C ALA A 106 -10.52 8.83 4.01
N GLN A 107 -10.43 7.54 3.70
CA GLN A 107 -11.56 6.76 3.21
C GLN A 107 -12.68 6.66 4.24
N ALA A 108 -12.37 6.43 5.51
CA ALA A 108 -13.36 6.38 6.59
C ALA A 108 -14.06 7.74 6.77
N TYR A 109 -13.33 8.84 6.70
CA TYR A 109 -13.91 10.18 6.71
C TYR A 109 -14.93 10.37 5.57
N TYR A 110 -14.55 10.05 4.34
CA TYR A 110 -15.44 10.22 3.19
C TYR A 110 -16.64 9.27 3.24
N ALA A 111 -16.47 8.05 3.75
CA ALA A 111 -17.60 7.16 3.98
C ALA A 111 -18.60 7.76 4.96
N LYS A 112 -18.11 8.33 6.06
CA LYS A 112 -18.96 9.02 7.03
C LYS A 112 -19.64 10.26 6.43
N ALA A 113 -18.91 11.06 5.66
CA ALA A 113 -19.46 12.24 4.97
C ALA A 113 -20.59 11.86 4.01
N ASP A 114 -20.52 10.70 3.36
CA ASP A 114 -21.60 10.12 2.54
C ASP A 114 -22.75 9.51 3.37
N GLY A 115 -22.73 9.65 4.69
CA GLY A 115 -23.77 9.15 5.58
C GLY A 115 -23.68 7.65 5.89
N ALA A 116 -22.56 6.99 5.61
CA ALA A 116 -22.36 5.61 6.04
C ALA A 116 -22.36 5.48 7.56
N VAL A 117 -22.85 4.38 8.06
CA VAL A 117 -22.77 3.95 9.47
C VAL A 117 -21.82 2.76 9.62
N GLU A 118 -21.55 2.09 8.52
CA GLU A 118 -20.74 0.89 8.48
C GLU A 118 -19.86 0.88 7.23
N VAL A 119 -18.65 0.39 7.40
CA VAL A 119 -17.71 0.15 6.31
C VAL A 119 -17.31 -1.32 6.27
N ALA A 120 -17.12 -1.86 5.09
CA ALA A 120 -16.65 -3.22 4.90
C ALA A 120 -15.39 -3.25 4.06
N THR A 121 -14.54 -4.22 4.32
CA THR A 121 -13.32 -4.44 3.55
C THR A 121 -12.89 -5.91 3.63
N GLU A 122 -11.99 -6.28 2.73
CA GLU A 122 -11.24 -7.53 2.80
C GLU A 122 -9.85 -7.30 3.40
N THR A 123 -9.25 -8.38 3.87
CA THR A 123 -7.84 -8.37 4.25
C THR A 123 -7.20 -9.74 4.06
N GLY A 124 -5.98 -9.78 3.56
CA GLY A 124 -5.17 -10.99 3.51
C GLY A 124 -4.55 -11.28 4.87
N ALA A 125 -3.35 -10.77 5.13
CA ALA A 125 -2.63 -10.98 6.39
C ALA A 125 -3.13 -10.14 7.58
N GLY A 126 -4.10 -9.23 7.37
CA GLY A 126 -4.72 -8.43 8.42
C GLY A 126 -4.20 -6.99 8.56
N GLN A 127 -3.17 -6.60 7.84
CA GLN A 127 -2.61 -5.24 7.92
C GLN A 127 -3.61 -4.17 7.50
N TRP A 128 -4.27 -4.37 6.35
CA TRP A 128 -5.30 -3.45 5.87
C TRP A 128 -6.53 -3.46 6.77
N GLY A 129 -6.98 -4.63 7.19
CA GLY A 129 -8.09 -4.77 8.13
C GLY A 129 -7.87 -4.02 9.44
N MET A 130 -6.65 -4.04 9.99
CA MET A 130 -6.30 -3.26 11.17
C MET A 130 -6.40 -1.75 10.91
N ALA A 131 -5.91 -1.28 9.78
CA ALA A 131 -5.95 0.14 9.41
C ALA A 131 -7.38 0.64 9.27
N VAL A 132 -8.25 -0.12 8.58
CA VAL A 132 -9.68 0.20 8.44
C VAL A 132 -10.41 0.14 9.77
N SER A 133 -10.12 -0.85 10.61
CA SER A 133 -10.75 -0.99 11.93
C SER A 133 -10.45 0.21 12.83
N LEU A 134 -9.20 0.65 12.89
CA LEU A 134 -8.82 1.85 13.65
C LEU A 134 -9.45 3.11 13.07
N ALA A 135 -9.38 3.29 11.75
CA ALA A 135 -9.95 4.47 11.08
C ALA A 135 -11.47 4.56 11.31
N ALA A 136 -12.18 3.44 11.17
CA ALA A 136 -13.61 3.36 11.46
C ALA A 136 -13.92 3.77 12.91
N ALA A 137 -13.17 3.24 13.88
CA ALA A 137 -13.33 3.60 15.28
C ALA A 137 -13.14 5.11 15.53
N LEU A 138 -12.13 5.73 14.90
CA LEU A 138 -11.86 7.16 15.06
C LEU A 138 -12.96 8.05 14.47
N PHE A 139 -13.63 7.60 13.42
CA PHE A 139 -14.73 8.33 12.78
C PHE A 139 -16.13 7.88 13.22
N GLY A 140 -16.23 6.98 14.21
CA GLY A 140 -17.50 6.51 14.76
C GLY A 140 -18.30 5.64 13.78
N LEU A 141 -17.61 4.87 12.95
CA LEU A 141 -18.18 3.88 12.04
C LEU A 141 -17.98 2.46 12.58
N ARG A 142 -18.86 1.56 12.22
CA ARG A 142 -18.66 0.13 12.44
C ARG A 142 -17.86 -0.45 11.28
N ALA A 143 -16.84 -1.24 11.58
CA ALA A 143 -16.05 -1.94 10.56
C ALA A 143 -16.43 -3.43 10.51
N VAL A 144 -16.57 -3.95 9.29
CA VAL A 144 -16.74 -5.38 9.00
C VAL A 144 -15.60 -5.80 8.07
N VAL A 145 -14.84 -6.80 8.49
CA VAL A 145 -13.65 -7.25 7.79
C VAL A 145 -13.77 -8.72 7.42
N PHE A 146 -13.62 -9.03 6.14
CA PHE A 146 -13.50 -10.40 5.63
C PHE A 146 -12.02 -10.74 5.51
N MET A 147 -11.52 -11.60 6.40
CA MET A 147 -10.12 -12.00 6.47
C MET A 147 -9.93 -13.39 5.90
N THR A 148 -8.94 -13.58 5.03
CA THR A 148 -8.65 -14.93 4.51
C THR A 148 -8.50 -15.92 5.67
N ARG A 149 -9.17 -17.08 5.58
CA ARG A 149 -9.28 -18.04 6.68
C ARG A 149 -7.93 -18.52 7.19
N SER A 150 -6.98 -18.75 6.30
CA SER A 150 -5.62 -19.13 6.68
C SER A 150 -4.97 -18.10 7.61
N SER A 151 -5.10 -16.81 7.27
CA SER A 151 -4.58 -15.72 8.10
C SER A 151 -5.41 -15.48 9.37
N TYR A 152 -6.72 -15.63 9.29
CA TYR A 152 -7.61 -15.56 10.46
C TYR A 152 -7.17 -16.57 11.54
N ASN A 153 -6.75 -17.76 11.13
CA ASN A 153 -6.28 -18.79 12.04
C ASN A 153 -4.84 -18.57 12.53
N SER A 154 -3.95 -18.07 11.67
CA SER A 154 -2.51 -17.96 11.96
C SER A 154 -2.07 -16.57 12.48
N LYS A 155 -2.69 -15.49 12.03
CA LYS A 155 -2.33 -14.11 12.42
C LYS A 155 -3.22 -13.58 13.56
N ARG A 156 -3.25 -14.33 14.66
CA ARG A 156 -4.15 -14.08 15.80
C ARG A 156 -4.00 -12.70 16.43
N GLN A 157 -2.78 -12.16 16.47
CA GLN A 157 -2.52 -10.84 17.05
C GLN A 157 -3.24 -9.75 16.25
N ARG A 158 -3.16 -9.77 14.92
CA ARG A 158 -3.87 -8.79 14.07
C ARG A 158 -5.39 -8.90 14.22
N LEU A 159 -5.92 -10.12 14.27
CA LEU A 159 -7.33 -10.36 14.55
C LEU A 159 -7.75 -9.74 15.90
N THR A 160 -6.94 -9.94 16.93
CA THR A 160 -7.20 -9.38 18.27
C THR A 160 -7.24 -7.86 18.23
N PHE A 161 -6.31 -7.21 17.54
CA PHE A 161 -6.29 -5.74 17.43
C PHE A 161 -7.47 -5.19 16.61
N MET A 162 -7.85 -5.84 15.52
CA MET A 162 -9.07 -5.45 14.79
C MET A 162 -10.31 -5.46 15.70
N ARG A 163 -10.46 -6.52 16.52
CA ARG A 163 -11.54 -6.62 17.49
C ARG A 163 -11.43 -5.59 18.62
N ALA A 164 -10.22 -5.28 19.06
CA ALA A 164 -9.99 -4.24 20.06
C ALA A 164 -10.41 -2.85 19.57
N TYR A 165 -10.29 -2.60 18.26
CA TYR A 165 -10.85 -1.41 17.62
C TYR A 165 -12.36 -1.49 17.35
N GLY A 166 -13.02 -2.56 17.74
CA GLY A 166 -14.46 -2.73 17.60
C GLY A 166 -14.93 -3.34 16.27
N ALA A 167 -14.01 -3.85 15.44
CA ALA A 167 -14.40 -4.48 14.18
C ALA A 167 -15.02 -5.87 14.38
N VAL A 168 -15.98 -6.19 13.53
CA VAL A 168 -16.45 -7.56 13.33
C VAL A 168 -15.60 -8.18 12.22
N VAL A 169 -14.96 -9.31 12.51
CA VAL A 169 -14.08 -9.99 11.57
C VAL A 169 -14.59 -11.40 11.28
N TYR A 170 -14.84 -11.67 10.00
CA TYR A 170 -15.28 -12.98 9.53
C TYR A 170 -14.12 -13.70 8.82
N PRO A 171 -13.92 -15.01 9.09
CA PRO A 171 -13.03 -15.82 8.25
C PRO A 171 -13.67 -16.03 6.88
N SER A 172 -12.96 -15.65 5.81
CA SER A 172 -13.42 -15.83 4.44
C SER A 172 -12.81 -17.08 3.81
N PRO A 173 -13.62 -17.97 3.18
CA PRO A 173 -15.05 -17.85 2.94
C PRO A 173 -15.90 -18.01 4.21
N SER A 174 -16.96 -17.19 4.33
CA SER A 174 -17.89 -17.21 5.46
C SER A 174 -19.27 -17.73 5.04
N ASP A 175 -20.13 -17.94 6.02
CA ASP A 175 -21.54 -18.25 5.80
C ASP A 175 -22.45 -17.01 5.79
N VAL A 176 -21.87 -15.83 5.96
CA VAL A 176 -22.57 -14.54 6.06
C VAL A 176 -23.08 -14.05 4.70
N THR A 177 -22.32 -14.32 3.64
CA THR A 177 -22.62 -13.89 2.26
C THR A 177 -22.94 -15.09 1.36
N GLU A 178 -23.61 -14.86 0.24
CA GLU A 178 -23.83 -15.91 -0.75
C GLU A 178 -22.50 -16.31 -1.42
N ALA A 179 -21.67 -15.33 -1.76
CA ALA A 179 -20.34 -15.56 -2.32
C ALA A 179 -19.49 -16.45 -1.38
N GLY A 180 -19.53 -16.18 -0.08
CA GLY A 180 -18.86 -17.01 0.91
C GLY A 180 -19.42 -18.42 1.00
N ARG A 181 -20.76 -18.56 1.08
CA ARG A 181 -21.43 -19.87 1.16
C ARG A 181 -21.11 -20.79 -0.02
N ARG A 182 -20.98 -20.25 -1.22
CA ARG A 182 -20.59 -21.03 -2.43
C ARG A 182 -19.23 -21.73 -2.28
N HIS A 183 -18.33 -21.15 -1.49
CA HIS A 183 -16.97 -21.65 -1.25
C HIS A 183 -16.78 -22.20 0.16
N TYR A 184 -17.82 -22.15 1.00
CA TYR A 184 -17.72 -22.49 2.43
C TYR A 184 -17.41 -23.98 2.62
N ARG A 185 -16.22 -24.26 3.11
CA ARG A 185 -15.77 -25.54 3.64
C ARG A 185 -14.86 -25.27 4.82
N PRO A 186 -14.92 -26.06 5.91
CA PRO A 186 -14.11 -25.80 7.13
C PRO A 186 -12.61 -25.75 6.88
N ASP A 187 -12.12 -26.50 5.90
CA ASP A 187 -10.71 -26.64 5.51
C ASP A 187 -10.28 -25.67 4.41
N HIS A 188 -11.20 -24.88 3.84
CA HIS A 188 -10.86 -23.95 2.75
C HIS A 188 -9.99 -22.79 3.28
N PRO A 189 -8.77 -22.58 2.76
CA PRO A 189 -7.84 -21.57 3.28
C PRO A 189 -8.30 -20.13 3.06
N GLY A 190 -9.23 -19.93 2.14
CA GLY A 190 -9.66 -18.63 1.66
C GLY A 190 -8.73 -18.06 0.59
N SER A 191 -9.21 -17.03 -0.09
CA SER A 191 -8.43 -16.21 -1.02
C SER A 191 -8.85 -14.76 -0.91
N LEU A 192 -7.97 -13.86 -1.31
CA LEU A 192 -8.29 -12.43 -1.31
C LEU A 192 -9.46 -12.12 -2.26
N GLY A 193 -9.54 -12.81 -3.40
CA GLY A 193 -10.64 -12.65 -4.36
C GLY A 193 -12.00 -13.01 -3.77
N ILE A 194 -12.11 -14.11 -3.00
CA ILE A 194 -13.35 -14.47 -2.30
C ILE A 194 -13.70 -13.41 -1.26
N ALA A 195 -12.72 -12.96 -0.48
CA ALA A 195 -12.94 -11.94 0.55
C ALA A 195 -13.41 -10.60 -0.02
N ILE A 196 -12.89 -10.19 -1.19
CA ILE A 196 -13.37 -9.01 -1.93
C ILE A 196 -14.84 -9.19 -2.32
N SER A 197 -15.18 -10.34 -2.92
CA SER A 197 -16.58 -10.62 -3.32
C SER A 197 -17.53 -10.58 -2.13
N GLU A 198 -17.13 -11.14 -0.99
CA GLU A 198 -17.92 -11.09 0.25
C GLU A 198 -18.09 -9.66 0.76
N ALA A 199 -17.03 -8.87 0.78
CA ALA A 199 -17.10 -7.47 1.24
C ALA A 199 -18.00 -6.62 0.34
N VAL A 200 -17.90 -6.77 -0.97
CA VAL A 200 -18.73 -6.06 -1.95
C VAL A 200 -20.20 -6.48 -1.82
N GLU A 201 -20.49 -7.78 -1.77
CA GLU A 201 -21.85 -8.27 -1.57
C GLU A 201 -22.45 -7.79 -0.25
N TYR A 202 -21.66 -7.79 0.82
CA TYR A 202 -22.09 -7.31 2.13
C TYR A 202 -22.48 -5.82 2.07
N VAL A 203 -21.74 -4.99 1.35
CA VAL A 203 -22.06 -3.58 1.15
C VAL A 203 -23.36 -3.42 0.36
N LEU A 204 -23.51 -4.17 -0.74
CA LEU A 204 -24.69 -4.10 -1.61
C LEU A 204 -25.97 -4.63 -0.93
N SER A 205 -25.85 -5.52 0.04
CA SER A 205 -26.99 -6.11 0.74
C SER A 205 -27.59 -5.25 1.85
N GLY A 206 -27.00 -4.09 2.13
CA GLY A 206 -27.46 -3.22 3.22
C GLY A 206 -27.42 -1.75 2.86
N GLU A 207 -28.19 -0.98 3.65
CA GLU A 207 -28.20 0.48 3.51
C GLU A 207 -27.07 1.13 4.32
N ARG A 208 -26.59 2.29 3.86
CA ARG A 208 -25.58 3.11 4.53
C ARG A 208 -24.27 2.38 4.83
N ARG A 209 -23.87 1.50 3.91
CA ARG A 209 -22.60 0.77 3.90
C ARG A 209 -21.71 1.25 2.77
N LYS A 210 -20.40 1.30 3.02
CA LYS A 210 -19.39 1.62 2.00
C LYS A 210 -18.25 0.62 2.04
N TYR A 211 -17.70 0.32 0.87
CA TYR A 211 -16.52 -0.52 0.69
C TYR A 211 -15.27 0.33 0.68
N LEU A 212 -14.23 -0.08 1.42
CA LEU A 212 -12.95 0.61 1.50
C LEU A 212 -11.83 -0.28 0.94
N PRO A 213 -11.37 -0.05 -0.31
CA PRO A 213 -10.31 -0.84 -0.93
C PRO A 213 -8.91 -0.48 -0.41
N GLY A 214 -8.02 -1.48 -0.38
CA GLY A 214 -6.69 -1.37 0.22
C GLY A 214 -5.58 -0.84 -0.67
N SER A 215 -5.68 -0.94 -2.00
CA SER A 215 -4.58 -0.61 -2.92
C SER A 215 -5.05 -0.39 -4.36
N VAL A 216 -4.12 -0.07 -5.25
CA VAL A 216 -4.17 0.11 -6.70
C VAL A 216 -5.09 1.20 -7.25
N MET A 217 -6.07 1.66 -6.50
CA MET A 217 -6.90 2.79 -6.92
C MET A 217 -6.08 4.10 -6.80
N GLU A 218 -6.25 4.99 -7.76
CA GLU A 218 -5.46 6.24 -7.80
C GLU A 218 -5.74 7.13 -6.57
N PHE A 219 -6.95 7.13 -6.02
CA PHE A 219 -7.22 7.87 -4.78
C PHE A 219 -6.45 7.30 -3.57
N VAL A 220 -6.17 6.00 -3.54
CA VAL A 220 -5.32 5.40 -2.49
C VAL A 220 -3.90 5.95 -2.60
N LEU A 221 -3.33 5.97 -3.81
CA LEU A 221 -2.01 6.52 -4.07
C LEU A 221 -1.96 8.02 -3.72
N LEU A 222 -3.00 8.77 -4.10
CA LEU A 222 -3.16 10.18 -3.78
C LEU A 222 -3.06 10.43 -2.26
N HIS A 223 -3.83 9.72 -1.46
CA HIS A 223 -3.81 9.88 0.01
C HIS A 223 -2.45 9.55 0.62
N GLN A 224 -1.72 8.61 0.06
CA GLN A 224 -0.39 8.24 0.55
C GLN A 224 0.66 9.31 0.28
N THR A 225 0.43 10.26 -0.62
CA THR A 225 1.41 11.31 -0.92
C THR A 225 1.73 12.21 0.28
N VAL A 226 0.96 12.18 1.35
CA VAL A 226 1.32 12.79 2.64
C VAL A 226 2.72 12.38 3.10
N ILE A 227 3.15 11.14 2.82
CA ILE A 227 4.47 10.61 3.17
C ILE A 227 5.58 11.43 2.47
N GLY A 228 5.52 11.52 1.16
CA GLY A 228 6.52 12.20 0.34
C GLY A 228 6.49 13.72 0.50
N LEU A 229 5.30 14.31 0.68
CA LEU A 229 5.16 15.74 0.95
C LEU A 229 5.83 16.15 2.28
N GLU A 230 5.77 15.30 3.28
CA GLU A 230 6.52 15.48 4.52
C GLU A 230 8.03 15.23 4.29
N ALA A 231 8.37 14.15 3.60
CA ALA A 231 9.77 13.77 3.34
C ALA A 231 10.54 14.86 2.60
N VAL A 232 9.95 15.48 1.59
CA VAL A 232 10.56 16.61 0.84
C VAL A 232 10.93 17.78 1.78
N ARG A 233 10.13 18.04 2.81
CA ARG A 233 10.40 19.09 3.79
C ARG A 233 11.41 18.68 4.88
N GLN A 234 11.57 17.37 5.10
CA GLN A 234 12.42 16.81 6.16
C GLN A 234 13.82 16.44 5.65
N LEU A 235 13.95 16.09 4.36
CA LEU A 235 15.24 15.74 3.75
C LEU A 235 16.17 16.94 3.79
N PRO A 236 17.40 16.78 4.32
CA PRO A 236 18.39 17.88 4.32
C PRO A 236 19.00 18.14 2.95
N GLU A 237 18.86 17.20 2.03
CA GLU A 237 19.39 17.24 0.67
C GLU A 237 18.59 16.33 -0.27
N GLU A 238 18.59 16.62 -1.57
CA GLU A 238 17.95 15.75 -2.56
C GLU A 238 18.71 14.43 -2.68
N PRO A 239 18.03 13.27 -2.60
CA PRO A 239 18.69 11.99 -2.77
C PRO A 239 19.07 11.75 -4.24
N ASP A 240 20.18 11.04 -4.45
CA ASP A 240 20.53 10.49 -5.77
C ASP A 240 19.59 9.36 -6.16
N VAL A 241 19.10 8.60 -5.17
CA VAL A 241 18.14 7.51 -5.37
C VAL A 241 17.09 7.52 -4.26
N ALA A 242 15.82 7.51 -4.67
CA ALA A 242 14.66 7.30 -3.78
C ALA A 242 14.09 5.90 -4.00
N VAL A 243 13.86 5.17 -2.92
CA VAL A 243 13.54 3.73 -2.95
C VAL A 243 12.32 3.43 -2.10
N ALA A 244 11.41 2.62 -2.60
CA ALA A 244 10.31 2.07 -1.79
C ALA A 244 9.85 0.71 -2.33
N CYS A 245 9.31 -0.12 -1.45
CA CYS A 245 8.75 -1.41 -1.84
C CYS A 245 7.39 -1.25 -2.52
N VAL A 246 7.03 -2.22 -3.35
CA VAL A 246 5.81 -2.24 -4.16
C VAL A 246 5.04 -3.54 -3.96
N GLY A 247 3.84 -3.40 -3.37
CA GLY A 247 2.75 -4.37 -3.51
C GLY A 247 1.87 -3.95 -4.69
N GLY A 248 0.77 -3.23 -4.44
CA GLY A 248 -0.02 -2.57 -5.47
C GLY A 248 0.53 -1.23 -5.96
N GLY A 249 1.42 -0.60 -5.19
CA GLY A 249 2.07 0.65 -5.55
C GLY A 249 1.82 1.83 -4.62
N SER A 250 0.89 1.75 -3.68
CA SER A 250 0.51 2.88 -2.83
C SER A 250 1.66 3.40 -1.95
N ASN A 251 2.45 2.51 -1.38
CA ASN A 251 3.63 2.87 -0.58
C ASN A 251 4.68 3.61 -1.42
N PHE A 252 5.02 3.06 -2.57
CA PHE A 252 5.98 3.67 -3.49
C PHE A 252 5.50 5.05 -3.96
N ALA A 253 4.24 5.13 -4.42
CA ALA A 253 3.62 6.37 -4.87
C ALA A 253 3.60 7.42 -3.75
N GLY A 254 3.18 7.01 -2.57
CA GLY A 254 3.10 7.90 -1.41
C GLY A 254 4.42 8.59 -1.10
N PHE A 255 5.51 7.85 -1.14
CA PHE A 255 6.84 8.37 -0.86
C PHE A 255 7.44 9.15 -2.03
N THR A 256 7.34 8.63 -3.26
CA THR A 256 8.10 9.14 -4.40
C THR A 256 7.34 10.14 -5.29
N TYR A 257 6.01 10.08 -5.38
CA TYR A 257 5.26 10.92 -6.32
C TYR A 257 5.46 12.42 -6.12
N PRO A 258 5.50 12.97 -4.90
CA PRO A 258 5.83 14.38 -4.73
C PRO A 258 7.20 14.76 -5.32
N MET A 259 8.20 13.90 -5.17
CA MET A 259 9.54 14.11 -5.74
C MET A 259 9.54 13.95 -7.26
N ILE A 260 8.86 12.93 -7.79
CA ILE A 260 8.70 12.71 -9.24
C ILE A 260 7.98 13.90 -9.87
N GLY A 261 6.92 14.42 -9.25
CA GLY A 261 6.19 15.58 -9.73
C GLY A 261 7.07 16.82 -9.80
N MET A 262 7.87 17.08 -8.77
CA MET A 262 8.85 18.18 -8.80
C MET A 262 9.88 18.00 -9.93
N LYS A 263 10.38 16.78 -10.14
CA LYS A 263 11.28 16.46 -11.26
C LYS A 263 10.63 16.76 -12.61
N LEU A 264 9.39 16.30 -12.81
CA LEU A 264 8.65 16.49 -14.07
C LEU A 264 8.37 17.97 -14.36
N ARG A 265 8.17 18.79 -13.32
CA ARG A 265 7.99 20.25 -13.45
C ARG A 265 9.29 21.05 -13.47
N GLY A 266 10.45 20.40 -13.27
CA GLY A 266 11.75 21.09 -13.19
C GLY A 266 11.96 21.89 -11.89
N GLU A 267 11.25 21.54 -10.81
CA GLU A 267 11.28 22.23 -9.51
C GLU A 267 12.24 21.60 -8.50
N GLY A 268 12.94 20.54 -8.86
CA GLY A 268 13.89 19.81 -8.02
C GLY A 268 13.96 18.34 -8.41
N PHE A 269 14.78 17.57 -7.70
CA PHE A 269 14.97 16.12 -7.89
C PHE A 269 15.37 15.71 -9.31
N GLY A 270 15.96 16.64 -10.09
CA GLY A 270 16.30 16.43 -11.48
C GLY A 270 17.23 15.24 -11.72
N ARG A 271 18.17 14.98 -10.80
CA ARG A 271 19.10 13.85 -10.85
C ARG A 271 18.64 12.62 -10.09
N THR A 272 17.59 12.72 -9.31
CA THR A 272 17.09 11.61 -8.50
C THR A 272 16.55 10.48 -9.37
N ARG A 273 17.02 9.27 -9.12
CA ARG A 273 16.48 8.03 -9.67
C ARG A 273 15.42 7.48 -8.70
N PHE A 274 14.40 6.85 -9.24
CA PHE A 274 13.29 6.29 -8.46
C PHE A 274 13.24 4.78 -8.68
N VAL A 275 13.45 3.99 -7.62
CA VAL A 275 13.57 2.54 -7.69
C VAL A 275 12.43 1.88 -6.91
N ALA A 276 11.57 1.19 -7.64
CA ALA A 276 10.50 0.37 -7.10
C ALA A 276 11.03 -1.04 -6.82
N VAL A 277 10.83 -1.52 -5.60
CA VAL A 277 11.35 -2.81 -5.15
C VAL A 277 10.22 -3.78 -4.91
N GLU A 278 10.21 -4.87 -5.66
CA GLU A 278 9.20 -5.93 -5.54
C GLU A 278 9.81 -7.24 -5.08
N SER A 279 8.95 -8.17 -4.63
CA SER A 279 9.36 -9.53 -4.33
C SER A 279 9.46 -10.35 -5.61
N GLU A 280 10.42 -11.26 -5.68
CA GLU A 280 10.46 -12.30 -6.74
C GLU A 280 9.24 -13.23 -6.72
N ALA A 281 8.47 -13.25 -5.62
CA ALA A 281 7.21 -13.97 -5.55
C ALA A 281 6.09 -13.35 -6.40
N ALA A 282 6.16 -12.03 -6.68
CA ALA A 282 5.19 -11.31 -7.50
C ALA A 282 5.87 -10.20 -8.32
N PRO A 283 6.71 -10.55 -9.30
CA PRO A 283 7.58 -9.61 -10.02
C PRO A 283 6.87 -8.92 -11.19
N LYS A 284 5.73 -8.23 -10.95
CA LYS A 284 4.91 -7.62 -12.01
C LYS A 284 5.60 -6.49 -12.76
N LEU A 285 6.36 -5.62 -12.09
CA LEU A 285 7.07 -4.50 -12.75
C LEU A 285 8.31 -4.94 -13.52
N THR A 286 8.95 -6.04 -13.11
CA THR A 286 10.17 -6.56 -13.74
C THR A 286 9.88 -7.61 -14.79
N ARG A 287 8.83 -8.45 -14.61
CA ARG A 287 8.55 -9.61 -15.47
C ARG A 287 7.10 -9.67 -15.96
N GLY A 288 6.22 -8.75 -15.55
CA GLY A 288 4.84 -8.71 -15.99
C GLY A 288 4.64 -8.04 -17.36
N GLU A 289 3.41 -8.08 -17.84
CA GLU A 289 2.98 -7.44 -19.08
C GLU A 289 2.23 -6.15 -18.79
N TYR A 290 2.39 -5.14 -19.65
CA TYR A 290 1.62 -3.89 -19.57
C TYR A 290 0.35 -3.98 -20.38
N LYS A 291 -0.77 -4.32 -19.72
CA LYS A 291 -2.07 -4.53 -20.36
C LYS A 291 -3.23 -4.20 -19.43
N TYR A 292 -4.45 -4.20 -19.95
CA TYR A 292 -5.66 -4.18 -19.12
C TYR A 292 -5.83 -5.52 -18.41
N ASP A 293 -6.06 -5.46 -17.10
CA ASP A 293 -6.33 -6.64 -16.28
C ASP A 293 -7.21 -6.25 -15.09
N PHE A 294 -7.84 -7.24 -14.47
CA PHE A 294 -8.64 -7.02 -13.27
C PHE A 294 -7.74 -6.77 -12.06
N PRO A 295 -8.07 -5.79 -11.22
CA PRO A 295 -7.35 -5.58 -9.96
C PRO A 295 -7.65 -6.65 -8.92
N ASP A 296 -8.73 -7.41 -9.07
CA ASP A 296 -9.18 -8.50 -8.20
C ASP A 296 -9.22 -9.84 -8.95
N ALA A 297 -9.02 -10.92 -8.21
CA ALA A 297 -8.91 -12.26 -8.80
C ALA A 297 -10.22 -12.79 -9.42
N VAL A 298 -11.36 -12.22 -9.05
CA VAL A 298 -12.71 -12.68 -9.48
C VAL A 298 -13.31 -11.78 -10.56
N GLY A 299 -12.70 -10.62 -10.84
CA GLY A 299 -13.17 -9.67 -11.84
C GLY A 299 -14.44 -8.92 -11.44
N VAL A 300 -14.56 -8.55 -10.16
CA VAL A 300 -15.69 -7.75 -9.63
C VAL A 300 -15.50 -6.27 -9.94
N LEU A 301 -14.25 -5.82 -9.99
CA LEU A 301 -13.88 -4.44 -10.26
C LEU A 301 -13.60 -4.24 -11.77
N PRO A 302 -13.63 -3.00 -12.28
CA PRO A 302 -13.28 -2.73 -13.68
C PRO A 302 -11.80 -3.04 -13.95
N MET A 303 -11.48 -3.38 -15.20
CA MET A 303 -10.09 -3.59 -15.62
C MET A 303 -9.31 -2.28 -15.62
N LEU A 304 -8.06 -2.34 -15.14
CA LEU A 304 -7.12 -1.24 -15.12
C LEU A 304 -5.95 -1.51 -16.06
N LYS A 305 -5.40 -0.45 -16.67
CA LYS A 305 -4.16 -0.56 -17.45
C LYS A 305 -2.96 -0.63 -16.53
N MET A 306 -2.34 -1.80 -16.43
CA MET A 306 -1.31 -2.08 -15.43
C MET A 306 -0.21 -3.00 -15.93
N TYR A 307 0.94 -2.97 -15.29
CA TYR A 307 1.85 -4.10 -15.31
C TYR A 307 1.26 -5.20 -14.44
N THR A 308 1.10 -6.39 -15.01
CA THR A 308 0.42 -7.51 -14.36
C THR A 308 1.04 -8.85 -14.71
N LEU A 309 0.94 -9.77 -13.76
CA LEU A 309 1.28 -11.19 -13.93
C LEU A 309 0.05 -12.02 -14.35
N GLY A 310 -1.13 -11.36 -14.46
CA GLY A 310 -2.43 -11.99 -14.62
C GLY A 310 -3.22 -12.00 -13.31
N HIS A 311 -4.51 -11.64 -13.35
CA HIS A 311 -5.36 -11.62 -12.15
C HIS A 311 -5.61 -13.00 -11.53
N ASP A 312 -5.35 -14.07 -12.28
CA ASP A 312 -5.38 -15.47 -11.86
C ASP A 312 -4.04 -15.97 -11.29
N TYR A 313 -2.98 -15.16 -11.37
CA TYR A 313 -1.68 -15.51 -10.81
C TYR A 313 -1.75 -15.69 -9.29
N VAL A 314 -1.26 -16.82 -8.81
CA VAL A 314 -1.17 -17.14 -7.37
C VAL A 314 0.28 -17.02 -6.91
N PRO A 315 0.65 -15.92 -6.24
CA PRO A 315 2.01 -15.78 -5.72
C PRO A 315 2.34 -16.87 -4.70
N PRO A 316 3.57 -17.40 -4.72
CA PRO A 316 4.02 -18.32 -3.68
C PRO A 316 3.94 -17.66 -2.29
N ALA A 317 3.83 -18.47 -1.25
CA ALA A 317 3.78 -18.01 0.12
C ALA A 317 5.13 -17.40 0.54
N ILE A 318 5.09 -16.17 1.01
CA ILE A 318 6.23 -15.45 1.60
C ILE A 318 5.77 -14.69 2.85
N HIS A 319 6.70 -14.30 3.71
CA HIS A 319 6.40 -13.52 4.89
C HIS A 319 5.93 -12.09 4.58
N ALA A 320 6.44 -11.49 3.51
CA ALA A 320 6.00 -10.18 3.01
C ALA A 320 4.63 -10.29 2.28
N ALA A 321 3.59 -10.65 3.01
CA ALA A 321 2.27 -10.89 2.44
C ALA A 321 1.68 -9.68 1.70
N GLY A 322 2.04 -8.46 2.10
CA GLY A 322 1.62 -7.22 1.45
C GLY A 322 2.23 -6.99 0.06
N LEU A 323 3.25 -7.76 -0.32
CA LEU A 323 3.85 -7.72 -1.67
C LEU A 323 3.36 -8.85 -2.60
N ARG A 324 2.45 -9.70 -2.13
CA ARG A 324 1.87 -10.81 -2.91
C ARG A 324 0.70 -10.31 -3.77
N TYR A 325 0.96 -9.39 -4.68
CA TYR A 325 -0.06 -8.82 -5.54
C TYR A 325 0.36 -8.90 -7.01
N HIS A 326 -0.56 -9.31 -7.88
CA HIS A 326 -0.29 -9.61 -9.27
C HIS A 326 -0.08 -8.39 -10.18
N GLY A 327 -0.55 -7.21 -9.76
CA GLY A 327 -0.56 -6.00 -10.58
C GLY A 327 0.04 -4.79 -9.88
N ALA A 328 0.24 -3.72 -10.63
CA ALA A 328 0.66 -2.42 -10.14
C ALA A 328 -0.32 -1.33 -10.58
N ALA A 329 -0.55 -0.33 -9.73
CA ALA A 329 -1.45 0.78 -10.01
C ALA A 329 -1.17 1.44 -11.37
N PRO A 330 -2.19 1.97 -12.07
CA PRO A 330 -2.06 2.51 -13.42
C PRO A 330 -1.01 3.61 -13.54
N SER A 331 -0.97 4.59 -12.64
CA SER A 331 0.02 5.66 -12.68
C SER A 331 1.46 5.17 -12.48
N LEU A 332 1.68 4.23 -11.55
CA LEU A 332 2.98 3.61 -11.35
C LEU A 332 3.40 2.80 -12.58
N SER A 333 2.48 2.04 -13.15
CA SER A 333 2.74 1.26 -14.35
C SER A 333 3.11 2.14 -15.54
N LEU A 334 2.44 3.29 -15.70
CA LEU A 334 2.78 4.26 -16.74
C LEU A 334 4.17 4.86 -16.53
N LEU A 335 4.49 5.28 -15.30
CA LEU A 335 5.83 5.80 -14.97
C LEU A 335 6.93 4.77 -15.24
N ARG A 336 6.67 3.51 -14.94
CA ARG A 336 7.57 2.39 -15.28
C ARG A 336 7.70 2.22 -16.80
N LYS A 337 6.60 2.26 -17.54
CA LYS A 337 6.57 2.16 -19.01
C LYS A 337 7.36 3.28 -19.67
N LEU A 338 7.30 4.49 -19.12
CA LEU A 338 8.02 5.67 -19.61
C LEU A 338 9.50 5.70 -19.19
N GLY A 339 9.97 4.75 -18.38
CA GLY A 339 11.35 4.71 -17.89
C GLY A 339 11.67 5.73 -16.80
N ILE A 340 10.67 6.41 -16.23
CA ILE A 340 10.85 7.36 -15.13
C ILE A 340 11.09 6.59 -13.81
N VAL A 341 10.50 5.41 -13.67
CA VAL A 341 10.67 4.51 -12.53
C VAL A 341 11.41 3.25 -12.97
N GLU A 342 12.47 2.94 -12.23
CA GLU A 342 13.19 1.67 -12.32
C GLU A 342 12.56 0.62 -11.41
N ALA A 343 12.73 -0.66 -11.71
CA ALA A 343 12.21 -1.73 -10.88
C ALA A 343 13.27 -2.83 -10.67
N VAL A 344 13.26 -3.40 -9.47
CA VAL A 344 14.10 -4.53 -9.08
C VAL A 344 13.31 -5.49 -8.21
N ALA A 345 13.59 -6.78 -8.33
CA ALA A 345 12.97 -7.83 -7.52
C ALA A 345 14.04 -8.59 -6.72
N TYR A 346 13.69 -9.00 -5.50
CA TYR A 346 14.60 -9.76 -4.64
C TYR A 346 13.95 -11.03 -4.06
N PRO A 347 14.75 -12.10 -3.87
CA PRO A 347 14.32 -13.29 -3.15
C PRO A 347 14.24 -13.00 -1.64
N GLN A 348 13.35 -13.72 -0.96
CA GLN A 348 13.04 -13.51 0.46
C GLN A 348 14.27 -13.64 1.37
N GLU A 349 15.14 -14.61 1.12
CA GLU A 349 16.34 -14.87 1.94
C GLU A 349 17.28 -13.67 1.99
N GLU A 350 17.50 -13.01 0.87
CA GLU A 350 18.34 -11.81 0.80
C GLU A 350 17.69 -10.63 1.51
N VAL A 351 16.39 -10.49 1.35
CA VAL A 351 15.59 -9.44 2.00
C VAL A 351 15.63 -9.60 3.52
N MET A 352 15.44 -10.80 4.04
CA MET A 352 15.44 -11.03 5.48
C MET A 352 16.83 -10.86 6.12
N ARG A 353 17.93 -11.15 5.39
CA ARG A 353 19.28 -10.80 5.82
C ARG A 353 19.46 -9.29 5.96
N ALA A 354 18.96 -8.52 4.99
CA ALA A 354 18.98 -7.07 5.07
C ALA A 354 18.12 -6.54 6.22
N ALA A 355 16.98 -7.17 6.50
CA ALA A 355 16.14 -6.85 7.65
C ALA A 355 16.86 -7.04 8.98
N LEU A 356 17.57 -8.16 9.14
CA LEU A 356 18.34 -8.44 10.34
C LEU A 356 19.52 -7.46 10.51
N LEU A 357 20.22 -7.12 9.43
CA LEU A 357 21.25 -6.10 9.44
C LEU A 357 20.69 -4.75 9.93
N PHE A 358 19.56 -4.32 9.36
CA PHE A 358 18.92 -3.06 9.74
C PHE A 358 18.48 -3.06 11.21
N ALA A 359 17.87 -4.15 11.68
CA ALA A 359 17.45 -4.28 13.07
C ALA A 359 18.63 -4.14 14.05
N ARG A 360 19.79 -4.73 13.71
CA ARG A 360 21.00 -4.69 14.54
C ARG A 360 21.73 -3.34 14.49
N THR A 361 21.59 -2.59 13.43
CA THR A 361 22.28 -1.31 13.23
C THR A 361 21.43 -0.11 13.64
N GLU A 362 20.11 -0.15 13.37
CA GLU A 362 19.21 0.97 13.63
C GLU A 362 18.24 0.73 14.81
N GLY A 363 18.20 -0.49 15.37
CA GLY A 363 17.32 -0.79 16.51
C GLY A 363 15.83 -0.91 16.15
N ILE A 364 15.50 -0.98 14.87
CA ILE A 364 14.13 -1.12 14.37
C ILE A 364 14.01 -2.43 13.62
N VAL A 365 13.07 -3.29 14.04
CA VAL A 365 12.70 -4.50 13.31
C VAL A 365 11.73 -4.11 12.20
N PRO A 366 12.12 -4.13 10.91
CA PRO A 366 11.27 -3.70 9.82
C PRO A 366 10.23 -4.76 9.47
N ALA A 367 9.09 -4.32 8.91
CA ALA A 367 8.18 -5.25 8.25
C ALA A 367 8.93 -5.98 7.11
N PRO A 368 8.65 -7.26 6.83
CA PRO A 368 9.25 -7.98 5.71
C PRO A 368 9.06 -7.28 4.36
N GLU A 369 7.95 -6.59 4.18
CA GLU A 369 7.68 -5.73 3.01
C GLU A 369 8.72 -4.60 2.92
N SER A 370 8.90 -3.85 3.99
CA SER A 370 9.82 -2.70 4.06
C SER A 370 11.28 -3.15 3.90
N ALA A 371 11.61 -4.35 4.31
CA ALA A 371 12.94 -4.92 4.18
C ALA A 371 13.39 -5.06 2.72
N HIS A 372 12.46 -5.13 1.76
CA HIS A 372 12.77 -5.08 0.33
C HIS A 372 13.44 -3.75 -0.05
N ALA A 373 12.93 -2.62 0.44
CA ALA A 373 13.56 -1.32 0.24
C ALA A 373 14.94 -1.23 0.92
N ILE A 374 15.09 -1.81 2.10
CA ILE A 374 16.38 -1.89 2.80
C ILE A 374 17.40 -2.67 1.97
N LYS A 375 17.01 -3.83 1.44
CA LYS A 375 17.88 -4.65 0.59
C LYS A 375 18.37 -3.86 -0.63
N ALA A 376 17.46 -3.15 -1.31
CA ALA A 376 17.82 -2.31 -2.44
C ALA A 376 18.76 -1.15 -2.03
N ALA A 377 18.50 -0.50 -0.89
CA ALA A 377 19.36 0.56 -0.37
C ALA A 377 20.78 0.05 -0.05
N VAL A 378 20.90 -1.14 0.54
CA VAL A 378 22.20 -1.79 0.82
C VAL A 378 22.96 -2.08 -0.48
N ASP A 379 22.30 -2.65 -1.48
CA ASP A 379 22.94 -2.97 -2.76
C ASP A 379 23.34 -1.71 -3.53
N LEU A 380 22.49 -0.68 -3.53
CA LEU A 380 22.81 0.61 -4.14
C LEU A 380 23.98 1.31 -3.45
N ALA A 381 24.06 1.28 -2.11
CA ALA A 381 25.14 1.88 -1.36
C ALA A 381 26.50 1.27 -1.72
N LYS A 382 26.56 0.00 -2.10
CA LYS A 382 27.79 -0.68 -2.55
C LYS A 382 28.21 -0.31 -3.98
N LYS A 383 27.29 0.26 -4.77
CA LYS A 383 27.51 0.58 -6.20
C LYS A 383 27.66 2.07 -6.46
N LEU A 384 27.06 2.91 -5.64
CA LEU A 384 27.09 4.36 -5.81
C LEU A 384 28.42 4.96 -5.37
N PRO A 385 28.84 6.07 -5.98
CA PRO A 385 30.02 6.81 -5.54
C PRO A 385 29.92 7.25 -4.07
N ARG A 386 31.07 7.32 -3.40
CA ARG A 386 31.17 7.90 -2.06
C ARG A 386 30.56 9.31 -2.03
N GLY A 387 29.80 9.61 -1.00
CA GLY A 387 29.10 10.90 -0.87
C GLY A 387 27.71 10.94 -1.50
N SER A 388 27.31 9.89 -2.24
CA SER A 388 25.93 9.77 -2.71
C SER A 388 24.92 9.66 -1.57
N VAL A 389 23.66 9.96 -1.88
CA VAL A 389 22.54 9.99 -0.93
C VAL A 389 21.44 9.04 -1.39
N ILE A 390 21.00 8.17 -0.50
CA ILE A 390 19.84 7.30 -0.69
C ILE A 390 18.77 7.71 0.32
N ALA A 391 17.53 7.80 -0.13
CA ALA A 391 16.36 7.89 0.76
C ALA A 391 15.39 6.75 0.45
N PHE A 392 14.90 6.08 1.49
CA PHE A 392 13.88 5.05 1.32
C PHE A 392 12.72 5.20 2.30
N ASN A 393 11.57 4.61 1.95
CA ASN A 393 10.44 4.56 2.86
C ASN A 393 10.45 3.26 3.67
N LEU A 394 10.56 3.39 4.98
CA LEU A 394 10.36 2.31 5.94
C LEU A 394 8.86 2.24 6.25
N SER A 395 8.13 1.51 5.42
CA SER A 395 6.68 1.53 5.33
C SER A 395 5.96 0.95 6.54
N GLY A 396 6.63 0.08 7.30
CA GLY A 396 6.07 -0.53 8.50
C GLY A 396 7.12 -1.20 9.38
N HIS A 397 6.73 -1.44 10.65
CA HIS A 397 7.53 -2.24 11.59
C HIS A 397 7.16 -3.73 11.51
N GLY A 398 8.06 -4.60 11.99
CA GLY A 398 7.90 -6.05 11.98
C GLY A 398 7.50 -6.67 13.33
N LEU A 399 7.02 -5.89 14.29
CA LEU A 399 6.70 -6.40 15.64
C LEU A 399 5.55 -7.41 15.65
N LEU A 400 4.69 -7.41 14.63
CA LEU A 400 3.63 -8.40 14.43
C LEU A 400 4.01 -9.50 13.45
N ASP A 401 5.26 -9.58 13.07
CA ASP A 401 5.82 -10.55 12.10
C ASP A 401 6.98 -11.36 12.70
N SER A 402 6.92 -11.63 14.02
CA SER A 402 7.97 -12.39 14.72
C SER A 402 8.23 -13.77 14.12
N ASP A 403 7.19 -14.43 13.61
CA ASP A 403 7.28 -15.71 12.90
C ASP A 403 8.18 -15.65 11.66
N ALA A 404 8.19 -14.53 10.97
CA ALA A 404 9.09 -14.30 9.85
C ALA A 404 10.57 -14.28 10.28
N TYR A 405 10.85 -13.59 11.38
CA TYR A 405 12.21 -13.47 11.89
C TYR A 405 12.72 -14.74 12.54
N GLU A 406 11.89 -15.44 13.30
CA GLU A 406 12.24 -16.70 13.97
C GLU A 406 12.84 -17.71 12.97
N LYS A 407 12.27 -17.80 11.77
CA LYS A 407 12.75 -18.70 10.72
C LYS A 407 14.17 -18.38 10.23
N PHE A 408 14.62 -17.12 10.32
CA PHE A 408 15.91 -16.64 9.79
C PHE A 408 16.95 -16.34 10.87
N LEU A 409 16.64 -16.57 12.14
CA LEU A 409 17.55 -16.38 13.28
C LEU A 409 18.36 -17.63 13.64
N GLY A 410 17.99 -18.79 13.13
CA GLY A 410 18.62 -20.10 13.40
C GLY A 410 20.00 -20.31 12.84
#